data_0382f71ce242a5c366ca92de20999117
#
_entry.id   0382f71ce242a5c366ca92de20999117
#
_cell.length_a   1.000
_cell.length_b   1.000
_cell.length_c   1.000
_cell.angle_alpha   90.00
_cell.angle_beta   90.00
_cell.angle_gamma   90.00
#
_symmetry.space_group_name_H-M   'P 1'
#
loop_
_entity.id
_entity.type
_entity.pdbx_description
1 polymer ?
#
loop_
_entity_poly.entity_id
_entity_poly.type
_entity_poly.pdbx_seq_one_letter_code
_entity_poly.pdbx_strand_id
1 'polypeptide(L)'
;MPSPIRLIVAVLSSAFLLTPAWGQSPTVGVLTQTEGAYDGYTLLPVTASSNTYLINNCGEVVNEWTSEYKAGMMAYLLPNGDLLRAGRTNNPYFTEGGAGGIIERFSWEGNLEWSYLLSDETLCQHHDIAPLPNGNVLALIWKSYPSEEWIAKGRLPANTASEVWGTCIVEVEPNGTEGGTIVWKWEAIEHLVQNTDPLLPNFGDPALHPRQLDVNFEATGNDKDWVHTNSIAYNEELDQIMVSSRDFSEFWIIDHNVPMNQTATDAGHLLYRWGNPEAYGRGTNEDQVLFSQHDARWIQDGQIMVFSNGNERPDGYFSSVEVMTPPLHEDGSYALDPTAPWGPEGTDWRYPPSLTRISSRKTLPAPSNCLTATFSSPKVLLVRFGR
;
A
#
# COMPACT_ATOMS: atom_id res chain seq x y z
N MET A 1 -9.17 -32.71 -97.18
CA MET A 1 -8.23 -31.73 -96.58
C MET A 1 -8.81 -31.32 -95.23
N PRO A 2 -8.19 -31.65 -94.11
CA PRO A 2 -8.74 -31.32 -92.82
C PRO A 2 -8.18 -29.94 -92.40
N SER A 3 -9.07 -29.14 -91.83
CA SER A 3 -8.79 -27.83 -91.20
C SER A 3 -7.96 -27.98 -89.89
N PRO A 4 -7.07 -27.06 -89.57
CA PRO A 4 -6.34 -27.11 -88.33
C PRO A 4 -7.15 -26.49 -87.16
N ILE A 5 -7.28 -27.26 -86.11
CA ILE A 5 -7.83 -26.82 -84.78
C ILE A 5 -6.83 -25.89 -84.14
N ARG A 6 -7.18 -24.63 -83.86
CA ARG A 6 -6.40 -23.70 -83.05
C ARG A 6 -6.72 -23.92 -81.56
N LEU A 7 -5.69 -24.37 -80.83
CA LEU A 7 -5.73 -24.52 -79.41
C LEU A 7 -5.46 -23.11 -78.74
N ILE A 8 -6.46 -22.54 -78.06
CA ILE A 8 -6.31 -21.32 -77.28
C ILE A 8 -5.94 -21.75 -75.85
N VAL A 9 -4.68 -21.49 -75.47
CA VAL A 9 -4.25 -21.68 -74.11
C VAL A 9 -4.54 -20.37 -73.31
N ALA A 10 -5.56 -20.44 -72.48
CA ALA A 10 -5.82 -19.34 -71.52
C ALA A 10 -4.92 -19.47 -70.31
N VAL A 11 -3.96 -18.54 -70.18
CA VAL A 11 -3.13 -18.41 -68.97
C VAL A 11 -3.93 -17.64 -67.91
N LEU A 12 -4.45 -18.33 -66.88
CA LEU A 12 -5.03 -17.73 -65.70
C LEU A 12 -3.92 -17.26 -64.78
N SER A 13 -3.64 -15.96 -64.80
CA SER A 13 -2.77 -15.32 -63.83
C SER A 13 -3.50 -15.16 -62.48
N SER A 14 -3.26 -16.06 -61.55
CA SER A 14 -3.75 -15.93 -60.17
C SER A 14 -2.93 -14.83 -59.46
N ALA A 15 -3.46 -13.62 -59.40
CA ALA A 15 -2.91 -12.57 -58.53
C ALA A 15 -3.22 -12.92 -57.07
N PHE A 16 -2.25 -13.42 -56.35
CA PHE A 16 -2.28 -13.50 -54.89
C PHE A 16 -2.26 -12.08 -54.33
N LEU A 17 -3.39 -11.59 -53.89
CA LEU A 17 -3.49 -10.42 -53.04
C LEU A 17 -2.91 -10.81 -51.66
N LEU A 18 -1.66 -10.47 -51.43
CA LEU A 18 -1.06 -10.46 -50.08
C LEU A 18 -1.75 -9.33 -49.29
N THR A 19 -2.84 -9.67 -48.60
CA THR A 19 -3.34 -8.78 -47.53
C THR A 19 -2.27 -8.75 -46.45
N PRO A 20 -1.78 -7.54 -46.03
CA PRO A 20 -0.92 -7.49 -44.89
C PRO A 20 -1.70 -8.05 -43.70
N ALA A 21 -1.21 -9.16 -43.14
CA ALA A 21 -1.67 -9.62 -41.84
C ALA A 21 -1.31 -8.55 -40.81
N TRP A 22 -2.28 -7.75 -40.44
CA TRP A 22 -2.13 -6.86 -39.28
C TRP A 22 -2.04 -7.79 -38.07
N GLY A 23 -0.82 -8.10 -37.66
CA GLY A 23 -0.58 -8.80 -36.42
C GLY A 23 -1.27 -7.98 -35.31
N GLN A 24 -2.14 -8.60 -34.54
CA GLN A 24 -2.61 -7.96 -33.32
C GLN A 24 -1.39 -7.62 -32.48
N SER A 25 -1.32 -6.38 -32.01
CA SER A 25 -0.30 -6.01 -31.04
C SER A 25 -0.39 -6.96 -29.84
N PRO A 26 0.74 -7.46 -29.32
CA PRO A 26 0.73 -8.33 -28.17
C PRO A 26 -0.02 -7.63 -27.03
N THR A 27 -0.93 -8.35 -26.38
CA THR A 27 -1.73 -7.84 -25.25
C THR A 27 -1.12 -8.23 -23.90
N VAL A 28 0.00 -8.95 -23.92
CA VAL A 28 0.74 -9.43 -22.74
C VAL A 28 2.24 -9.19 -22.95
N GLY A 29 2.97 -9.07 -21.85
CA GLY A 29 4.40 -8.77 -21.86
C GLY A 29 4.68 -7.27 -21.94
N VAL A 30 5.91 -6.91 -22.30
CA VAL A 30 6.34 -5.52 -22.48
C VAL A 30 5.77 -4.97 -23.80
N LEU A 31 4.84 -4.04 -23.69
CA LEU A 31 4.19 -3.41 -24.86
C LEU A 31 4.96 -2.18 -25.35
N THR A 32 5.60 -1.48 -24.44
CA THR A 32 6.37 -0.26 -24.75
C THR A 32 7.56 -0.15 -23.80
N GLN A 33 8.72 0.16 -24.34
CA GLN A 33 9.92 0.52 -23.60
C GLN A 33 10.54 1.74 -24.28
N THR A 34 10.94 2.74 -23.49
CA THR A 34 11.59 3.97 -23.98
C THR A 34 12.97 4.11 -23.36
N GLU A 35 13.81 4.99 -23.94
CA GLU A 35 15.15 5.30 -23.40
C GLU A 35 15.11 5.86 -21.96
N GLY A 36 13.94 6.40 -21.51
CA GLY A 36 13.72 6.88 -20.17
C GLY A 36 13.29 5.78 -19.18
N ALA A 37 13.18 4.51 -19.61
CA ALA A 37 12.85 3.42 -18.68
C ALA A 37 14.00 3.24 -17.68
N TYR A 38 13.65 3.15 -16.39
CA TYR A 38 14.61 2.88 -15.33
C TYR A 38 15.21 1.48 -15.54
N ASP A 39 16.55 1.39 -15.50
CA ASP A 39 17.24 0.10 -15.61
C ASP A 39 17.18 -0.65 -14.27
N GLY A 40 16.43 -1.76 -14.23
CA GLY A 40 16.18 -2.50 -13.00
C GLY A 40 15.30 -3.72 -13.21
N TYR A 41 14.77 -4.21 -12.10
CA TYR A 41 13.90 -5.37 -12.05
C TYR A 41 12.56 -5.03 -11.39
N THR A 42 11.52 -5.75 -11.76
CA THR A 42 10.20 -5.65 -11.15
C THR A 42 9.87 -6.94 -10.43
N LEU A 43 9.58 -6.86 -9.13
CA LEU A 43 9.10 -7.98 -8.33
C LEU A 43 7.57 -8.02 -8.40
N LEU A 44 7.02 -9.17 -8.83
CA LEU A 44 5.59 -9.37 -9.10
C LEU A 44 4.99 -10.47 -8.23
N PRO A 45 4.44 -10.15 -7.06
CA PRO A 45 3.58 -11.07 -6.32
C PRO A 45 2.18 -11.08 -6.95
N VAL A 46 1.85 -12.12 -7.71
CA VAL A 46 0.56 -12.22 -8.41
C VAL A 46 -0.51 -12.74 -7.45
N THR A 47 -1.47 -11.89 -7.07
CA THR A 47 -2.50 -12.20 -6.04
C THR A 47 -3.34 -13.45 -6.28
N ALA A 48 -3.53 -13.85 -7.55
CA ALA A 48 -4.25 -15.07 -7.92
C ALA A 48 -3.37 -16.32 -7.99
N SER A 49 -2.04 -16.15 -7.85
CA SER A 49 -1.02 -17.20 -8.00
C SER A 49 -0.26 -17.42 -6.70
N SER A 50 0.31 -18.62 -6.55
CA SER A 50 1.30 -18.93 -5.52
C SER A 50 2.72 -18.51 -5.92
N ASN A 51 2.93 -18.13 -7.18
CA ASN A 51 4.25 -17.73 -7.69
C ASN A 51 4.48 -16.23 -7.52
N THR A 52 5.71 -15.89 -7.20
CA THR A 52 6.26 -14.53 -7.23
C THR A 52 7.38 -14.50 -8.27
N TYR A 53 7.36 -13.52 -9.16
CA TYR A 53 8.32 -13.40 -10.25
C TYR A 53 9.20 -12.17 -10.07
N LEU A 54 10.46 -12.30 -10.43
CA LEU A 54 11.37 -11.17 -10.69
C LEU A 54 11.57 -11.07 -12.19
N ILE A 55 11.18 -9.96 -12.78
CA ILE A 55 11.32 -9.74 -14.24
C ILE A 55 12.23 -8.56 -14.54
N ASN A 56 12.95 -8.64 -15.68
CA ASN A 56 13.74 -7.53 -16.20
C ASN A 56 12.89 -6.58 -17.07
N ASN A 57 13.52 -5.51 -17.56
CA ASN A 57 12.85 -4.54 -18.44
C ASN A 57 12.43 -5.10 -19.80
N CYS A 58 12.93 -6.25 -20.21
CA CYS A 58 12.50 -6.96 -21.43
C CYS A 58 11.28 -7.86 -21.17
N GLY A 59 10.82 -7.97 -19.92
CA GLY A 59 9.73 -8.85 -19.52
C GLY A 59 10.16 -10.32 -19.36
N GLU A 60 11.46 -10.59 -19.33
CA GLU A 60 11.99 -11.93 -19.10
C GLU A 60 12.01 -12.24 -17.61
N VAL A 61 11.62 -13.47 -17.23
CA VAL A 61 11.69 -13.94 -15.85
C VAL A 61 13.15 -14.20 -15.49
N VAL A 62 13.63 -13.47 -14.48
CA VAL A 62 14.99 -13.59 -13.93
C VAL A 62 15.01 -14.60 -12.79
N ASN A 63 13.98 -14.59 -11.95
CA ASN A 63 13.78 -15.59 -10.91
C ASN A 63 12.29 -15.81 -10.65
N GLU A 64 11.94 -17.00 -10.11
CA GLU A 64 10.60 -17.40 -9.74
C GLU A 64 10.64 -18.16 -8.43
N TRP A 65 9.76 -17.77 -7.51
CA TRP A 65 9.55 -18.46 -6.23
C TRP A 65 8.13 -19.00 -6.17
N THR A 66 7.99 -20.25 -5.79
CA THR A 66 6.69 -20.91 -5.62
C THR A 66 6.44 -21.20 -4.15
N SER A 67 5.30 -20.76 -3.62
CA SER A 67 4.81 -21.04 -2.28
C SER A 67 3.61 -21.99 -2.32
N GLU A 68 3.24 -22.55 -1.18
CA GLU A 68 1.96 -23.27 -1.00
C GLU A 68 0.78 -22.28 -0.92
N TYR A 69 1.04 -21.01 -0.59
CA TYR A 69 0.04 -19.96 -0.42
C TYR A 69 0.02 -19.00 -1.61
N LYS A 70 -1.19 -18.58 -2.00
CA LYS A 70 -1.33 -17.47 -2.94
C LYS A 70 -0.73 -16.20 -2.32
N ALA A 71 -0.30 -15.27 -3.15
CA ALA A 71 0.23 -13.99 -2.65
C ALA A 71 -0.79 -13.24 -1.80
N GLY A 72 -0.35 -12.78 -0.63
CA GLY A 72 -1.10 -11.98 0.33
C GLY A 72 -0.88 -10.46 0.16
N MET A 73 -0.63 -10.01 -1.06
CA MET A 73 -0.45 -8.66 -1.58
C MET A 73 1.01 -8.24 -1.77
N MET A 74 1.88 -8.25 -0.73
CA MET A 74 3.22 -7.67 -0.82
C MET A 74 4.33 -8.71 -0.78
N ALA A 75 5.43 -8.35 -1.45
CA ALA A 75 6.70 -9.08 -1.43
C ALA A 75 7.88 -8.11 -1.52
N TYR A 76 9.00 -8.48 -0.93
CA TYR A 76 10.24 -7.71 -0.89
C TYR A 76 11.41 -8.60 -1.27
N LEU A 77 12.27 -8.11 -2.15
CA LEU A 77 13.57 -8.71 -2.39
C LEU A 77 14.57 -8.12 -1.39
N LEU A 78 15.11 -8.97 -0.52
CA LEU A 78 16.05 -8.55 0.50
C LEU A 78 17.46 -8.33 -0.11
N PRO A 79 18.35 -7.58 0.57
CA PRO A 79 19.69 -7.28 0.05
C PRO A 79 20.54 -8.52 -0.24
N ASN A 80 20.31 -9.62 0.45
CA ASN A 80 20.98 -10.91 0.24
C ASN A 80 20.40 -11.75 -0.91
N GLY A 81 19.34 -11.26 -1.58
CA GLY A 81 18.64 -11.96 -2.65
C GLY A 81 17.45 -12.82 -2.20
N ASP A 82 17.20 -12.94 -0.91
CA ASP A 82 16.03 -13.67 -0.40
C ASP A 82 14.74 -12.93 -0.74
N LEU A 83 13.67 -13.69 -0.95
CA LEU A 83 12.31 -13.16 -1.06
C LEU A 83 11.63 -13.18 0.31
N LEU A 84 11.19 -12.04 0.80
CA LEU A 84 10.24 -11.93 1.91
C LEU A 84 8.85 -11.62 1.35
N ARG A 85 7.81 -12.40 1.71
CA ARG A 85 6.47 -12.21 1.18
C ARG A 85 5.37 -12.48 2.20
N ALA A 86 4.21 -11.87 2.01
CA ALA A 86 2.97 -12.30 2.64
C ALA A 86 2.26 -13.38 1.80
N GLY A 87 1.69 -14.38 2.46
CA GLY A 87 0.89 -15.45 1.86
C GLY A 87 -0.55 -15.42 2.40
N ARG A 88 -1.52 -15.81 1.55
CA ARG A 88 -2.95 -15.83 1.89
C ARG A 88 -3.37 -17.19 2.45
N THR A 89 -3.76 -17.22 3.73
CA THR A 89 -4.18 -18.44 4.44
C THR A 89 -5.64 -18.84 4.24
N ASN A 90 -6.44 -18.03 3.49
CA ASN A 90 -7.90 -18.22 3.35
C ASN A 90 -8.63 -18.28 4.70
N ASN A 91 -8.30 -17.38 5.61
CA ASN A 91 -8.94 -17.24 6.90
C ASN A 91 -10.47 -17.01 6.73
N PRO A 92 -11.34 -17.80 7.39
CA PRO A 92 -12.80 -17.67 7.22
C PRO A 92 -13.41 -16.48 7.98
N TYR A 93 -12.69 -15.91 8.93
CA TYR A 93 -13.16 -14.80 9.78
C TYR A 93 -12.82 -13.43 9.17
N PHE A 94 -11.66 -13.31 8.51
CA PHE A 94 -11.16 -12.10 7.88
C PHE A 94 -11.16 -12.27 6.36
N THR A 95 -12.25 -11.86 5.72
CA THR A 95 -12.52 -12.15 4.29
C THR A 95 -12.37 -10.95 3.36
N GLU A 96 -12.11 -9.76 3.94
CA GLU A 96 -12.00 -8.53 3.17
C GLU A 96 -10.77 -8.49 2.24
N GLY A 97 -10.76 -7.54 1.33
CA GLY A 97 -9.65 -7.32 0.41
C GLY A 97 -8.35 -7.04 1.15
N GLY A 98 -7.26 -7.67 0.73
CA GLY A 98 -5.96 -7.52 1.40
C GLY A 98 -5.61 -8.61 2.40
N ALA A 99 -6.52 -9.56 2.70
CA ALA A 99 -6.23 -10.68 3.60
C ALA A 99 -4.98 -11.46 3.17
N GLY A 100 -4.08 -11.69 4.13
CA GLY A 100 -2.86 -12.48 4.03
C GLY A 100 -2.90 -13.63 5.02
N GLY A 101 -2.07 -13.58 6.05
CA GLY A 101 -2.11 -14.46 7.21
C GLY A 101 -0.83 -15.23 7.50
N ILE A 102 0.09 -15.38 6.56
CA ILE A 102 1.41 -15.96 6.79
C ILE A 102 2.49 -15.07 6.19
N ILE A 103 3.62 -14.98 6.86
CA ILE A 103 4.85 -14.38 6.34
C ILE A 103 5.81 -15.49 6.00
N GLU A 104 6.46 -15.44 4.83
CA GLU A 104 7.39 -16.43 4.33
C GLU A 104 8.68 -15.77 3.84
N ARG A 105 9.83 -16.39 4.11
CA ARG A 105 11.12 -16.02 3.53
C ARG A 105 11.68 -17.20 2.75
N PHE A 106 11.98 -16.96 1.47
CA PHE A 106 12.59 -17.94 0.58
C PHE A 106 14.00 -17.51 0.21
N SER A 107 14.93 -18.45 0.12
CA SER A 107 16.24 -18.19 -0.48
C SER A 107 16.11 -17.84 -1.97
N TRP A 108 17.18 -17.33 -2.58
CA TRP A 108 17.24 -17.08 -4.02
C TRP A 108 16.92 -18.31 -4.86
N GLU A 109 17.32 -19.49 -4.40
CA GLU A 109 17.08 -20.80 -5.05
C GLU A 109 15.65 -21.34 -4.85
N GLY A 110 14.81 -20.62 -4.09
CA GLY A 110 13.41 -20.97 -3.87
C GLY A 110 13.18 -21.93 -2.69
N ASN A 111 14.15 -22.13 -1.80
CA ASN A 111 13.95 -22.89 -0.57
C ASN A 111 13.23 -22.03 0.47
N LEU A 112 12.20 -22.57 1.13
CA LEU A 112 11.56 -21.93 2.28
C LEU A 112 12.53 -21.96 3.47
N GLU A 113 13.00 -20.79 3.88
CA GLU A 113 13.96 -20.62 4.98
C GLU A 113 13.26 -20.31 6.31
N TRP A 114 12.13 -19.61 6.24
CA TRP A 114 11.36 -19.24 7.42
C TRP A 114 9.92 -18.94 7.08
N SER A 115 9.01 -19.26 8.01
CA SER A 115 7.62 -18.85 7.96
C SER A 115 7.06 -18.53 9.35
N TYR A 116 6.06 -17.65 9.39
CA TYR A 116 5.33 -17.30 10.60
C TYR A 116 3.85 -17.08 10.32
N LEU A 117 3.00 -17.88 10.96
CA LEU A 117 1.55 -17.78 10.83
C LEU A 117 1.00 -16.68 11.76
N LEU A 118 0.35 -15.69 11.18
CA LEU A 118 -0.37 -14.62 11.86
C LEU A 118 -1.82 -14.62 11.39
N SER A 119 -2.55 -15.69 11.68
CA SER A 119 -3.91 -15.90 11.19
C SER A 119 -4.64 -16.92 12.06
N ASP A 120 -5.62 -16.45 12.84
CA ASP A 120 -6.55 -17.25 13.62
C ASP A 120 -7.96 -16.66 13.62
N GLU A 121 -8.80 -16.97 14.59
CA GLU A 121 -10.15 -16.43 14.72
C GLU A 121 -10.20 -14.98 15.22
N THR A 122 -9.12 -14.49 15.81
CA THR A 122 -9.03 -13.18 16.47
C THR A 122 -8.16 -12.17 15.75
N LEU A 123 -7.23 -12.66 14.90
CA LEU A 123 -6.31 -11.80 14.16
C LEU A 123 -5.95 -12.38 12.79
N CYS A 124 -5.60 -11.48 11.87
CA CYS A 124 -5.08 -11.87 10.57
C CYS A 124 -4.11 -10.80 10.03
N GLN A 125 -2.91 -11.24 9.59
CA GLN A 125 -2.03 -10.38 8.83
C GLN A 125 -2.72 -9.98 7.52
N HIS A 126 -2.60 -8.72 7.14
CA HIS A 126 -3.22 -8.20 5.94
C HIS A 126 -2.33 -7.19 5.20
N HIS A 127 -2.64 -6.96 3.93
CA HIS A 127 -2.08 -5.98 3.01
C HIS A 127 -0.55 -5.98 2.93
N ASP A 128 0.18 -5.58 3.98
CA ASP A 128 1.59 -5.28 3.88
C ASP A 128 2.42 -5.77 5.07
N ILE A 129 3.71 -5.91 4.83
CA ILE A 129 4.77 -6.20 5.80
C ILE A 129 5.95 -5.30 5.47
N ALA A 130 6.88 -5.09 6.41
CA ALA A 130 8.12 -4.37 6.12
C ALA A 130 9.32 -5.08 6.75
N PRO A 131 10.37 -5.42 5.98
CA PRO A 131 11.61 -5.94 6.55
C PRO A 131 12.33 -4.86 7.34
N LEU A 132 12.89 -5.22 8.49
CA LEU A 132 13.75 -4.38 9.30
C LEU A 132 15.24 -4.76 9.10
N PRO A 133 16.18 -3.81 9.31
CA PRO A 133 17.62 -4.07 9.15
C PRO A 133 18.17 -5.12 10.11
N ASN A 134 17.54 -5.31 11.28
CA ASN A 134 17.89 -6.33 12.27
C ASN A 134 17.42 -7.75 11.89
N GLY A 135 16.71 -7.90 10.76
CA GLY A 135 16.16 -9.17 10.30
C GLY A 135 14.74 -9.45 10.80
N ASN A 136 14.19 -8.60 11.65
CA ASN A 136 12.79 -8.67 12.08
C ASN A 136 11.85 -8.20 10.96
N VAL A 137 10.55 -8.44 11.15
CA VAL A 137 9.53 -8.07 10.16
C VAL A 137 8.40 -7.33 10.87
N LEU A 138 8.07 -6.11 10.40
CA LEU A 138 6.83 -5.44 10.76
C LEU A 138 5.68 -6.01 9.95
N ALA A 139 4.52 -6.16 10.57
CA ALA A 139 3.32 -6.65 9.92
C ALA A 139 2.07 -5.85 10.34
N LEU A 140 1.21 -5.56 9.36
CA LEU A 140 -0.13 -5.07 9.61
C LEU A 140 -1.05 -6.23 9.98
N ILE A 141 -1.81 -6.06 11.05
CA ILE A 141 -2.72 -7.06 11.59
C ILE A 141 -4.11 -6.44 11.73
N TRP A 142 -5.13 -7.09 11.17
CA TRP A 142 -6.49 -6.93 11.68
C TRP A 142 -6.61 -7.69 12.98
N LYS A 143 -7.03 -7.02 14.02
CA LYS A 143 -7.38 -7.64 15.30
C LYS A 143 -8.86 -7.39 15.58
N SER A 144 -9.63 -8.46 15.74
CA SER A 144 -11.05 -8.39 16.01
C SER A 144 -11.29 -8.07 17.48
N TYR A 145 -12.17 -7.11 17.72
CA TYR A 145 -12.67 -6.74 19.03
C TYR A 145 -14.19 -6.76 19.01
N PRO A 146 -14.86 -7.25 20.06
CA PRO A 146 -16.31 -7.17 20.17
C PRO A 146 -16.77 -5.70 20.24
N SER A 147 -18.02 -5.45 19.82
CA SER A 147 -18.62 -4.11 19.80
C SER A 147 -18.52 -3.38 21.14
N GLU A 148 -18.63 -4.10 22.24
CA GLU A 148 -18.61 -3.56 23.60
C GLU A 148 -17.28 -2.87 23.94
N GLU A 149 -16.17 -3.37 23.42
CA GLU A 149 -14.85 -2.75 23.64
C GLU A 149 -14.75 -1.39 22.95
N TRP A 150 -15.24 -1.28 21.71
CA TRP A 150 -15.27 0.00 20.98
C TRP A 150 -16.26 0.99 21.61
N ILE A 151 -17.43 0.52 22.05
CA ILE A 151 -18.42 1.34 22.76
C ILE A 151 -17.83 1.84 24.09
N ALA A 152 -17.08 1.01 24.82
CA ALA A 152 -16.40 1.42 26.04
C ALA A 152 -15.27 2.47 25.79
N LYS A 153 -14.79 2.59 24.55
CA LYS A 153 -13.87 3.65 24.10
C LYS A 153 -14.61 4.87 23.51
N GLY A 154 -15.95 4.91 23.57
CA GLY A 154 -16.77 6.05 23.13
C GLY A 154 -17.24 6.02 21.68
N ARG A 155 -17.13 4.88 20.99
CA ARG A 155 -17.77 4.70 19.69
C ARG A 155 -19.29 4.63 19.88
N LEU A 156 -20.03 5.35 19.03
CA LEU A 156 -21.49 5.39 19.10
C LEU A 156 -22.07 4.01 18.79
N PRO A 157 -22.96 3.46 19.64
CA PRO A 157 -23.55 2.12 19.43
C PRO A 157 -24.24 1.95 18.07
N ALA A 158 -24.88 3.02 17.55
CA ALA A 158 -25.53 2.99 16.23
C ALA A 158 -24.54 2.85 15.07
N ASN A 159 -23.27 3.20 15.30
CA ASN A 159 -22.20 3.19 14.32
C ASN A 159 -21.17 2.08 14.61
N THR A 160 -21.55 1.06 15.40
CA THR A 160 -20.67 -0.03 15.78
C THR A 160 -21.21 -1.35 15.24
N ALA A 161 -20.44 -2.03 14.39
CA ALA A 161 -20.74 -3.39 13.96
C ALA A 161 -20.61 -4.37 15.15
N SER A 162 -21.16 -5.59 15.03
CA SER A 162 -21.08 -6.62 16.08
C SER A 162 -19.66 -6.97 16.53
N GLU A 163 -18.72 -6.80 15.64
CA GLU A 163 -17.28 -6.78 15.85
C GLU A 163 -16.66 -5.72 14.96
N VAL A 164 -15.55 -5.10 15.39
CA VAL A 164 -14.78 -4.15 14.59
C VAL A 164 -13.31 -4.54 14.63
N TRP A 165 -12.69 -4.57 13.47
CA TRP A 165 -11.28 -4.90 13.34
C TRP A 165 -10.45 -3.63 13.53
N GLY A 166 -9.66 -3.64 14.58
CA GLY A 166 -8.68 -2.57 14.83
C GLY A 166 -7.37 -2.86 14.11
N THR A 167 -6.72 -1.79 13.67
CA THR A 167 -5.34 -1.88 13.18
C THR A 167 -4.41 -2.19 14.33
N CYS A 168 -3.62 -3.23 14.17
CA CYS A 168 -2.51 -3.59 15.04
C CYS A 168 -1.25 -3.70 14.18
N ILE A 169 -0.13 -3.16 14.66
CA ILE A 169 1.20 -3.31 14.07
C ILE A 169 2.00 -4.17 15.02
N VAL A 170 2.66 -5.19 14.50
CA VAL A 170 3.57 -6.03 15.28
C VAL A 170 4.95 -6.08 14.63
N GLU A 171 6.00 -6.11 15.44
CA GLU A 171 7.34 -6.51 15.03
C GLU A 171 7.56 -7.95 15.45
N VAL A 172 7.89 -8.79 14.50
CA VAL A 172 8.18 -10.22 14.69
C VAL A 172 9.67 -10.45 14.56
N GLU A 173 10.28 -10.99 15.62
CA GLU A 173 11.63 -11.57 15.60
C GLU A 173 11.52 -13.01 15.13
N PRO A 174 12.10 -13.41 13.98
CA PRO A 174 12.11 -14.79 13.50
C PRO A 174 12.79 -15.73 14.47
N ASN A 175 12.21 -16.92 14.68
CA ASN A 175 12.77 -17.93 15.56
C ASN A 175 12.76 -19.31 14.87
N GLY A 176 13.93 -19.85 14.59
CA GLY A 176 14.08 -21.10 13.85
C GLY A 176 13.61 -21.00 12.40
N THR A 177 13.07 -22.09 11.86
CA THR A 177 12.50 -22.15 10.50
C THR A 177 11.01 -21.90 10.46
N GLU A 178 10.32 -22.08 11.58
CA GLU A 178 8.89 -21.84 11.75
C GLU A 178 8.65 -21.15 13.09
N GLY A 179 8.00 -19.99 13.07
CA GLY A 179 7.65 -19.26 14.28
C GLY A 179 8.39 -17.96 14.48
N GLY A 180 8.02 -17.24 15.53
CA GLY A 180 8.60 -15.95 15.89
C GLY A 180 8.11 -15.46 17.24
N THR A 181 8.74 -14.40 17.71
CA THR A 181 8.36 -13.71 18.95
C THR A 181 7.92 -12.29 18.57
N ILE A 182 6.75 -11.86 19.04
CA ILE A 182 6.35 -10.44 18.93
C ILE A 182 7.16 -9.67 19.98
N VAL A 183 8.05 -8.81 19.50
CA VAL A 183 8.97 -8.03 20.34
C VAL A 183 8.53 -6.58 20.50
N TRP A 184 7.67 -6.10 19.62
CA TRP A 184 7.05 -4.79 19.70
C TRP A 184 5.62 -4.82 19.11
N LYS A 185 4.74 -3.95 19.62
CA LYS A 185 3.34 -3.88 19.20
C LYS A 185 2.76 -2.49 19.42
N TRP A 186 1.93 -2.03 18.48
CA TRP A 186 1.10 -0.84 18.59
C TRP A 186 -0.34 -1.16 18.14
N GLU A 187 -1.35 -0.67 18.85
CA GLU A 187 -2.77 -0.94 18.58
C GLU A 187 -3.57 0.36 18.51
N ALA A 188 -4.26 0.63 17.41
CA ALA A 188 -5.02 1.87 17.19
C ALA A 188 -6.08 2.13 18.27
N ILE A 189 -6.68 1.07 18.85
CA ILE A 189 -7.69 1.17 19.89
C ILE A 189 -7.20 1.83 21.20
N GLU A 190 -5.88 1.91 21.40
CA GLU A 190 -5.29 2.54 22.57
C GLU A 190 -5.02 4.05 22.37
N HIS A 191 -5.25 4.58 21.16
CA HIS A 191 -4.92 5.96 20.78
C HIS A 191 -6.16 6.75 20.31
N LEU A 192 -7.29 6.53 20.97
CA LEU A 192 -8.58 7.09 20.59
C LEU A 192 -8.95 8.33 21.40
N VAL A 193 -9.63 9.28 20.73
CA VAL A 193 -10.31 10.42 21.32
C VAL A 193 -11.78 10.41 20.91
N GLN A 194 -12.66 10.97 21.73
CA GLN A 194 -14.07 11.14 21.41
C GLN A 194 -14.67 12.34 22.18
N ASN A 195 -15.70 12.97 21.63
CA ASN A 195 -16.37 14.14 22.20
C ASN A 195 -17.84 13.87 22.56
N THR A 196 -18.24 12.60 22.67
CA THR A 196 -19.64 12.17 22.85
C THR A 196 -20.00 11.83 24.29
N ASP A 197 -19.07 11.25 25.05
CA ASP A 197 -19.29 10.86 26.45
C ASP A 197 -18.22 11.44 27.38
N PRO A 198 -18.56 12.50 28.18
CA PRO A 198 -17.61 13.14 29.08
C PRO A 198 -17.21 12.30 30.29
N LEU A 199 -17.80 11.12 30.50
CA LEU A 199 -17.46 10.23 31.61
C LEU A 199 -16.32 9.26 31.24
N LEU A 200 -15.98 9.15 29.97
CA LEU A 200 -14.90 8.28 29.53
C LEU A 200 -13.54 9.00 29.61
N PRO A 201 -12.45 8.26 29.91
CA PRO A 201 -11.13 8.87 30.13
C PRO A 201 -10.50 9.50 28.87
N ASN A 202 -10.92 9.08 27.68
CA ASN A 202 -10.48 9.61 26.39
C ASN A 202 -11.41 10.71 25.85
N PHE A 203 -12.25 11.32 26.74
CA PHE A 203 -13.09 12.45 26.33
C PHE A 203 -12.24 13.69 26.04
N GLY A 204 -12.44 14.23 24.85
CA GLY A 204 -11.76 15.43 24.38
C GLY A 204 -12.25 15.86 23.01
N ASP A 205 -11.94 17.09 22.63
CA ASP A 205 -12.17 17.57 21.29
C ASP A 205 -11.06 17.01 20.35
N PRO A 206 -11.39 16.26 19.27
CA PRO A 206 -10.39 15.78 18.32
C PRO A 206 -9.45 16.88 17.79
N ALA A 207 -9.96 18.11 17.62
CA ALA A 207 -9.15 19.24 17.19
C ALA A 207 -8.05 19.65 18.19
N LEU A 208 -8.23 19.36 19.46
CA LEU A 208 -7.25 19.59 20.53
C LEU A 208 -6.34 18.38 20.78
N HIS A 209 -6.71 17.22 20.22
CA HIS A 209 -6.01 15.94 20.35
C HIS A 209 -5.61 15.35 18.99
N PRO A 210 -4.97 16.09 18.07
CA PRO A 210 -4.72 15.66 16.69
C PRO A 210 -3.77 14.46 16.57
N ARG A 211 -3.07 14.09 17.64
CA ARG A 211 -2.21 12.90 17.72
C ARG A 211 -2.98 11.61 18.06
N GLN A 212 -4.29 11.72 18.28
CA GLN A 212 -5.20 10.60 18.55
C GLN A 212 -6.22 10.46 17.40
N LEU A 213 -6.87 9.31 17.33
CA LEU A 213 -7.86 8.99 16.31
C LEU A 213 -9.27 9.27 16.87
N ASP A 214 -10.09 10.06 16.17
CA ASP A 214 -11.50 10.18 16.49
C ASP A 214 -12.20 8.86 16.24
N VAL A 215 -12.65 8.19 17.30
CA VAL A 215 -13.28 6.87 17.25
C VAL A 215 -14.58 6.85 16.45
N ASN A 216 -15.18 8.02 16.22
CA ASN A 216 -16.44 8.18 15.50
C ASN A 216 -16.26 8.70 14.06
N PHE A 217 -15.07 9.07 13.65
CA PHE A 217 -14.80 9.49 12.27
C PHE A 217 -14.96 8.30 11.30
N GLU A 218 -15.73 8.49 10.22
CA GLU A 218 -16.09 7.46 9.23
C GLU A 218 -16.64 6.15 9.82
N ALA A 219 -17.12 6.18 11.09
CA ALA A 219 -17.66 5.04 11.78
C ALA A 219 -19.07 4.70 11.27
N THR A 220 -19.24 3.49 10.73
CA THR A 220 -20.54 2.96 10.29
C THR A 220 -20.89 1.67 11.02
N GLY A 221 -22.20 1.38 11.18
CA GLY A 221 -22.67 0.18 11.86
C GLY A 221 -22.51 -1.12 11.07
N ASN A 222 -22.05 -1.05 9.82
CA ASN A 222 -21.95 -2.20 8.92
C ASN A 222 -20.51 -2.54 8.53
N ASP A 223 -19.57 -1.66 8.82
CA ASP A 223 -18.17 -1.84 8.47
C ASP A 223 -17.38 -2.40 9.65
N LYS A 224 -16.73 -3.55 9.41
CA LYS A 224 -15.86 -4.16 10.40
C LYS A 224 -14.43 -3.61 10.31
N ASP A 225 -13.94 -3.29 9.11
CA ASP A 225 -12.58 -2.82 8.84
C ASP A 225 -12.51 -1.29 8.84
N TRP A 226 -12.77 -0.71 9.99
CA TRP A 226 -13.01 0.72 10.18
C TRP A 226 -11.93 1.65 9.63
N VAL A 227 -10.64 1.34 9.81
CA VAL A 227 -9.53 2.23 9.36
C VAL A 227 -8.88 1.78 8.07
N HIS A 228 -9.04 0.52 7.71
CA HIS A 228 -8.51 -0.10 6.51
C HIS A 228 -7.07 0.31 6.20
N THR A 229 -6.13 0.02 7.10
CA THR A 229 -4.71 0.27 6.85
C THR A 229 -4.22 -0.65 5.73
N ASN A 230 -3.45 -0.13 4.78
CA ASN A 230 -3.13 -0.85 3.55
C ASN A 230 -1.66 -0.83 3.13
N SER A 231 -0.81 -0.13 3.85
CA SER A 231 0.65 -0.21 3.69
C SER A 231 1.36 0.11 4.98
N ILE A 232 2.56 -0.46 5.13
CA ILE A 232 3.49 -0.17 6.21
C ILE A 232 4.87 0.07 5.62
N ALA A 233 5.55 1.11 6.08
CA ALA A 233 6.93 1.42 5.72
C ALA A 233 7.72 1.74 6.99
N TYR A 234 9.02 1.50 6.94
CA TYR A 234 9.93 1.79 8.03
C TYR A 234 11.03 2.74 7.56
N ASN A 235 11.34 3.72 8.41
CA ASN A 235 12.45 4.64 8.23
C ASN A 235 13.53 4.31 9.27
N GLU A 236 14.64 3.73 8.82
CA GLU A 236 15.74 3.30 9.67
C GLU A 236 16.45 4.48 10.34
N GLU A 237 16.59 5.60 9.64
CA GLU A 237 17.32 6.78 10.17
C GLU A 237 16.58 7.44 11.34
N LEU A 238 15.23 7.48 11.25
CA LEU A 238 14.39 8.11 12.26
C LEU A 238 13.80 7.11 13.26
N ASP A 239 13.95 5.81 13.00
CA ASP A 239 13.27 4.71 13.71
C ASP A 239 11.76 4.96 13.83
N GLN A 240 11.12 5.24 12.67
CA GLN A 240 9.72 5.58 12.58
C GLN A 240 8.99 4.63 11.63
N ILE A 241 7.74 4.33 11.96
CA ILE A 241 6.82 3.53 11.15
C ILE A 241 5.80 4.44 10.50
N MET A 242 5.56 4.27 9.19
CA MET A 242 4.46 4.90 8.47
C MET A 242 3.41 3.87 8.08
N VAL A 243 2.14 4.19 8.30
CA VAL A 243 1.00 3.40 7.80
C VAL A 243 0.03 4.27 7.02
N SER A 244 -0.56 3.71 5.97
CA SER A 244 -1.61 4.38 5.18
C SER A 244 -2.98 3.86 5.60
N SER A 245 -3.88 4.75 6.02
CA SER A 245 -5.27 4.46 6.39
C SER A 245 -6.21 4.94 5.29
N ARG A 246 -6.80 3.99 4.54
CA ARG A 246 -7.66 4.27 3.39
C ARG A 246 -8.90 5.06 3.76
N ASP A 247 -9.59 4.64 4.82
CA ASP A 247 -10.91 5.19 5.15
C ASP A 247 -10.82 6.51 5.91
N PHE A 248 -9.66 6.81 6.51
CA PHE A 248 -9.34 8.16 6.99
C PHE A 248 -8.80 9.07 5.89
N SER A 249 -8.44 8.53 4.73
CA SER A 249 -7.75 9.26 3.66
C SER A 249 -6.47 9.96 4.15
N GLU A 250 -5.71 9.27 5.01
CA GLU A 250 -4.48 9.75 5.63
C GLU A 250 -3.38 8.70 5.62
N PHE A 251 -2.15 9.14 5.80
CA PHE A 251 -1.11 8.29 6.37
C PHE A 251 -0.71 8.81 7.76
N TRP A 252 -0.20 7.92 8.59
CA TRP A 252 0.20 8.19 9.96
C TRP A 252 1.65 7.79 10.18
N ILE A 253 2.37 8.55 11.00
CA ILE A 253 3.74 8.23 11.44
C ILE A 253 3.74 7.98 12.94
N ILE A 254 4.36 6.88 13.34
CA ILE A 254 4.41 6.34 14.70
C ILE A 254 5.87 6.20 15.09
N ASP A 255 6.18 6.52 16.36
CA ASP A 255 7.52 6.36 16.95
C ASP A 255 7.77 4.88 17.31
N HIS A 256 8.70 4.26 16.64
CA HIS A 256 9.09 2.87 16.91
C HIS A 256 10.06 2.76 18.10
N ASN A 257 10.72 3.87 18.49
CA ASN A 257 11.59 3.92 19.67
C ASN A 257 10.82 3.74 20.99
N VAL A 258 9.49 3.92 20.97
CA VAL A 258 8.69 3.77 22.19
C VAL A 258 8.71 2.31 22.64
N PRO A 259 9.19 2.00 23.87
CA PRO A 259 9.22 0.64 24.38
C PRO A 259 7.82 0.01 24.37
N MET A 260 7.72 -1.29 24.04
CA MET A 260 6.45 -2.01 23.90
C MET A 260 5.49 -1.83 25.09
N ASN A 261 5.99 -1.72 26.31
CA ASN A 261 5.18 -1.49 27.52
C ASN A 261 4.67 -0.05 27.66
N GLN A 262 5.05 0.86 26.76
CA GLN A 262 4.62 2.26 26.73
C GLN A 262 3.86 2.62 25.45
N THR A 263 3.79 1.72 24.45
CA THR A 263 3.09 1.98 23.19
C THR A 263 1.60 2.30 23.39
N ALA A 264 0.95 1.78 24.42
CA ALA A 264 -0.45 2.05 24.76
C ALA A 264 -0.66 3.33 25.60
N THR A 265 0.38 4.16 25.79
CA THR A 265 0.30 5.45 26.52
C THR A 265 0.40 6.62 25.55
N ASP A 266 0.38 7.84 26.04
CA ASP A 266 0.56 9.07 25.24
C ASP A 266 1.88 9.07 24.44
N ALA A 267 2.88 8.29 24.87
CA ALA A 267 4.13 8.13 24.13
C ALA A 267 3.91 7.44 22.77
N GLY A 268 2.95 6.54 22.67
CA GLY A 268 2.60 5.86 21.43
C GLY A 268 1.60 6.60 20.53
N HIS A 269 1.19 7.83 20.90
CA HIS A 269 0.35 8.64 20.02
C HIS A 269 1.08 9.00 18.73
N LEU A 270 0.34 9.28 17.64
CA LEU A 270 0.90 9.62 16.34
C LEU A 270 1.93 10.77 16.45
N LEU A 271 3.07 10.62 15.80
CA LEU A 271 4.02 11.71 15.63
C LEU A 271 3.52 12.73 14.62
N TYR A 272 2.93 12.21 13.53
CA TYR A 272 2.45 13.01 12.41
C TYR A 272 1.34 12.28 11.67
N ARG A 273 0.44 13.02 11.05
CA ARG A 273 -0.62 12.53 10.15
C ARG A 273 -0.86 13.55 9.05
N TRP A 274 -1.24 13.07 7.86
CA TRP A 274 -1.47 13.96 6.74
C TRP A 274 -2.38 13.34 5.68
N GLY A 275 -3.18 14.19 5.03
CA GLY A 275 -4.04 13.83 3.90
C GLY A 275 -5.47 14.33 4.03
N ASN A 276 -6.05 14.27 5.24
CA ASN A 276 -7.43 14.67 5.50
C ASN A 276 -7.57 15.32 6.89
N PRO A 277 -7.46 16.64 6.99
CA PRO A 277 -7.53 17.33 8.28
C PRO A 277 -8.92 17.29 8.94
N GLU A 278 -9.99 16.95 8.20
CA GLU A 278 -11.33 16.73 8.77
C GLU A 278 -11.31 15.56 9.77
N ALA A 279 -10.48 14.53 9.55
CA ALA A 279 -10.37 13.34 10.39
C ALA A 279 -9.93 13.64 11.83
N TYR A 280 -9.41 14.81 12.11
CA TYR A 280 -9.07 15.28 13.47
C TYR A 280 -9.62 16.68 13.76
N GLY A 281 -10.69 17.08 13.08
CA GLY A 281 -11.45 18.29 13.37
C GLY A 281 -10.75 19.61 13.10
N ARG A 282 -9.65 19.63 12.31
CA ARG A 282 -8.89 20.85 11.97
C ARG A 282 -9.03 21.28 10.51
N GLY A 283 -10.03 20.80 9.81
CA GLY A 283 -10.31 21.13 8.43
C GLY A 283 -11.69 20.71 8.03
N THR A 284 -11.93 20.82 6.74
CA THR A 284 -13.15 20.37 6.07
C THR A 284 -12.76 19.45 4.92
N ASN A 285 -13.74 18.84 4.27
CA ASN A 285 -13.52 18.04 3.08
C ASN A 285 -12.88 18.85 1.91
N GLU A 286 -12.96 20.21 1.92
CA GLU A 286 -12.26 21.04 0.95
C GLU A 286 -10.73 21.08 1.16
N ASP A 287 -10.28 20.77 2.36
CA ASP A 287 -8.86 20.74 2.75
C ASP A 287 -8.24 19.35 2.54
N GLN A 288 -9.05 18.35 2.14
CA GLN A 288 -8.60 16.98 1.90
C GLN A 288 -7.73 16.89 0.65
N VAL A 289 -6.57 16.24 0.77
CA VAL A 289 -5.58 16.07 -0.31
C VAL A 289 -5.54 14.64 -0.83
N LEU A 290 -5.63 13.65 0.05
CA LEU A 290 -5.63 12.23 -0.28
C LEU A 290 -7.05 11.68 -0.33
N PHE A 291 -7.28 10.70 -1.23
CA PHE A 291 -8.61 10.12 -1.47
C PHE A 291 -8.50 8.61 -1.58
N SER A 292 -8.81 7.90 -0.48
CA SER A 292 -8.73 6.43 -0.37
C SER A 292 -7.37 5.89 -0.81
N GLN A 293 -6.28 6.52 -0.40
CA GLN A 293 -4.93 6.24 -0.85
C GLN A 293 -4.41 4.86 -0.41
N HIS A 294 -3.34 4.45 -1.05
CA HIS A 294 -2.56 3.23 -0.75
C HIS A 294 -1.08 3.53 -0.83
N ASP A 295 -0.28 2.65 -0.24
CA ASP A 295 1.16 2.54 -0.46
C ASP A 295 1.93 3.84 -0.18
N ALA A 296 1.75 4.41 1.03
CA ALA A 296 2.55 5.53 1.50
C ALA A 296 3.95 5.05 1.86
N ARG A 297 4.99 5.70 1.30
CA ARG A 297 6.40 5.32 1.49
C ARG A 297 7.31 6.52 1.54
N TRP A 298 8.34 6.46 2.37
CA TRP A 298 9.48 7.37 2.25
C TRP A 298 10.23 7.09 0.95
N ILE A 299 10.62 8.15 0.28
CA ILE A 299 11.50 8.14 -0.89
C ILE A 299 12.76 8.96 -0.58
N GLN A 300 13.60 9.23 -1.60
CA GLN A 300 14.82 10.01 -1.42
C GLN A 300 14.55 11.40 -0.79
N ASP A 301 15.53 11.91 -0.09
CA ASP A 301 15.53 13.25 0.52
C ASP A 301 14.39 13.46 1.57
N GLY A 302 13.93 12.37 2.20
CA GLY A 302 12.91 12.41 3.25
C GLY A 302 11.50 12.73 2.76
N GLN A 303 11.27 12.79 1.45
CA GLN A 303 9.95 12.96 0.87
C GLN A 303 9.09 11.70 1.04
N ILE A 304 7.78 11.87 0.97
CA ILE A 304 6.80 10.79 1.04
C ILE A 304 6.06 10.70 -0.29
N MET A 305 5.99 9.49 -0.84
CA MET A 305 5.22 9.17 -2.03
C MET A 305 3.99 8.35 -1.64
N VAL A 306 2.84 8.69 -2.21
CA VAL A 306 1.55 8.04 -1.94
C VAL A 306 0.80 7.79 -3.24
N PHE A 307 0.17 6.63 -3.39
CA PHE A 307 -0.77 6.35 -4.46
C PHE A 307 -2.19 6.71 -4.01
N SER A 308 -2.75 7.80 -4.50
CA SER A 308 -4.13 8.21 -4.23
C SER A 308 -5.08 7.56 -5.25
N ASN A 309 -6.03 6.75 -4.76
CA ASN A 309 -7.01 6.09 -5.64
C ASN A 309 -7.97 7.09 -6.30
N GLY A 310 -8.19 8.25 -5.66
CA GLY A 310 -9.02 9.32 -6.19
C GLY A 310 -10.53 9.06 -6.04
N ASN A 311 -10.94 8.18 -5.11
CA ASN A 311 -12.35 7.97 -4.81
C ASN A 311 -12.93 9.25 -4.20
N GLU A 312 -14.06 9.71 -4.76
CA GLU A 312 -14.76 10.93 -4.30
C GLU A 312 -13.95 12.24 -4.43
N ARG A 313 -12.87 12.21 -5.19
CA ARG A 313 -12.07 13.40 -5.48
C ARG A 313 -12.91 14.47 -6.21
N PRO A 314 -12.92 15.73 -5.76
CA PRO A 314 -13.76 16.77 -6.34
C PRO A 314 -13.46 17.11 -7.79
N ASP A 315 -12.20 16.96 -8.22
CA ASP A 315 -11.73 17.29 -9.57
C ASP A 315 -11.83 16.12 -10.57
N GLY A 316 -12.45 14.99 -10.18
CA GLY A 316 -12.78 13.85 -11.02
C GLY A 316 -12.24 12.52 -10.51
N TYR A 317 -12.80 11.42 -11.04
CA TYR A 317 -12.39 10.05 -10.67
C TYR A 317 -11.15 9.64 -11.44
N PHE A 318 -9.97 9.85 -10.88
CA PHE A 318 -8.71 9.35 -11.40
C PHE A 318 -7.72 9.08 -10.27
N SER A 319 -6.90 8.06 -10.46
CA SER A 319 -5.81 7.76 -9.54
C SER A 319 -4.59 8.63 -9.85
N SER A 320 -3.83 8.96 -8.82
CA SER A 320 -2.59 9.75 -8.95
C SER A 320 -1.51 9.25 -8.02
N VAL A 321 -0.27 9.51 -8.40
CA VAL A 321 0.87 9.42 -7.49
C VAL A 321 1.12 10.83 -6.96
N GLU A 322 1.17 10.96 -5.66
CA GLU A 322 1.40 12.21 -4.95
C GLU A 322 2.78 12.15 -4.27
N VAL A 323 3.53 13.23 -4.30
CA VAL A 323 4.78 13.37 -3.55
C VAL A 323 4.70 14.65 -2.70
N MET A 324 5.05 14.53 -1.43
CA MET A 324 5.08 15.66 -0.50
C MET A 324 6.31 15.62 0.39
N THR A 325 6.74 16.78 0.87
CA THR A 325 7.81 16.93 1.85
C THR A 325 7.19 17.18 3.22
N PRO A 326 7.33 16.26 4.19
CA PRO A 326 6.80 16.47 5.53
C PRO A 326 7.56 17.61 6.24
N PRO A 327 6.93 18.32 7.18
CA PRO A 327 7.56 19.41 7.91
C PRO A 327 8.48 18.87 9.03
N LEU A 328 9.52 18.11 8.63
CA LEU A 328 10.45 17.42 9.52
C LEU A 328 11.56 18.37 10.00
N HIS A 329 11.82 18.36 11.30
CA HIS A 329 12.99 19.00 11.91
C HIS A 329 14.23 18.09 11.87
N GLU A 330 15.41 18.66 12.07
CA GLU A 330 16.67 17.92 12.11
C GLU A 330 16.73 16.87 13.24
N ASP A 331 15.95 17.04 14.29
CA ASP A 331 15.86 16.10 15.43
C ASP A 331 14.85 14.95 15.21
N GLY A 332 14.25 14.86 14.03
CA GLY A 332 13.25 13.83 13.70
C GLY A 332 11.82 14.14 14.15
N SER A 333 11.60 15.27 14.82
CA SER A 333 10.25 15.76 15.16
C SER A 333 9.60 16.50 14.00
N TYR A 334 8.29 16.74 14.08
CA TYR A 334 7.54 17.43 13.03
C TYR A 334 7.09 18.81 13.50
N ALA A 335 7.18 19.82 12.61
CA ALA A 335 6.64 21.15 12.86
C ALA A 335 5.09 21.09 12.76
N LEU A 336 4.44 21.02 13.91
CA LEU A 336 2.99 20.86 14.01
C LEU A 336 2.36 22.19 14.43
N ASP A 337 1.41 22.69 13.62
CA ASP A 337 0.62 23.85 14.04
C ASP A 337 -0.28 23.47 15.23
N PRO A 338 -0.38 24.29 16.28
CA PRO A 338 -1.18 23.96 17.45
C PRO A 338 -2.68 24.04 17.21
N THR A 339 -3.15 24.72 16.16
CA THR A 339 -4.58 25.03 15.91
C THR A 339 -5.04 24.80 14.48
N ALA A 340 -4.17 24.97 13.49
CA ALA A 340 -4.48 24.75 12.08
C ALA A 340 -4.24 23.29 11.67
N PRO A 341 -4.71 22.87 10.46
CA PRO A 341 -4.30 21.61 9.84
C PRO A 341 -2.80 21.45 9.81
N TRP A 342 -2.33 20.22 10.00
CA TRP A 342 -0.90 19.94 9.88
C TRP A 342 -0.48 19.93 8.41
N GLY A 343 0.47 20.80 8.09
CA GLY A 343 0.97 20.99 6.73
C GLY A 343 1.81 19.84 6.19
N PRO A 344 2.19 19.90 4.90
CA PRO A 344 1.89 20.98 3.98
C PRO A 344 0.43 21.00 3.49
N GLU A 345 -0.04 22.15 2.95
CA GLU A 345 -1.41 22.30 2.41
C GLU A 345 -1.65 21.46 1.15
N GLY A 346 -0.60 20.98 0.50
CA GLY A 346 -0.71 20.21 -0.73
C GLY A 346 0.57 19.42 -1.03
N THR A 347 0.61 18.84 -2.22
CA THR A 347 1.72 18.02 -2.70
C THR A 347 2.74 18.85 -3.47
N ASP A 348 4.03 18.48 -3.38
CA ASP A 348 5.11 19.08 -4.20
C ASP A 348 4.98 18.65 -5.66
N TRP A 349 4.46 17.44 -5.89
CA TRP A 349 4.32 16.87 -7.22
C TRP A 349 3.16 15.88 -7.26
N ARG A 350 2.47 15.86 -8.44
CA ARG A 350 1.37 14.92 -8.73
C ARG A 350 1.45 14.42 -10.17
N TYR A 351 1.16 13.13 -10.37
CA TYR A 351 1.01 12.54 -11.70
C TYR A 351 -0.21 11.59 -11.76
N PRO A 352 -1.11 11.72 -12.75
CA PRO A 352 -1.21 12.82 -13.73
C PRO A 352 -1.62 14.15 -13.08
N PRO A 353 -1.24 15.28 -13.67
CA PRO A 353 -1.51 16.61 -13.12
C PRO A 353 -2.96 17.04 -13.36
N SER A 354 -3.97 16.40 -12.82
CA SER A 354 -5.42 16.58 -13.00
C SER A 354 -5.96 16.39 -14.43
N LEU A 355 -7.19 15.91 -14.57
CA LEU A 355 -7.86 15.71 -15.88
C LEU A 355 -8.23 17.02 -16.60
N THR A 356 -8.14 18.17 -15.95
CA THR A 356 -8.65 19.42 -16.46
C THR A 356 -7.82 20.07 -17.57
N ARG A 357 -6.67 19.53 -17.98
CA ARG A 357 -5.96 19.95 -19.20
C ARG A 357 -4.94 18.95 -19.73
N ILE A 358 -5.39 17.94 -20.44
CA ILE A 358 -4.61 17.43 -21.57
C ILE A 358 -4.98 18.28 -22.79
N SER A 359 -4.73 19.56 -22.74
CA SER A 359 -4.59 20.40 -23.93
C SER A 359 -3.14 20.85 -23.99
N SER A 360 -2.37 20.15 -24.81
CA SER A 360 -1.14 20.62 -25.43
C SER A 360 -0.38 21.72 -24.67
N ARG A 361 0.57 21.36 -23.79
CA ARG A 361 1.91 22.02 -23.74
C ARG A 361 2.77 21.52 -22.58
N LYS A 362 3.98 21.13 -22.98
CA LYS A 362 5.19 20.91 -22.17
C LYS A 362 5.14 19.72 -21.21
N THR A 363 5.65 18.60 -21.70
CA THR A 363 6.39 17.63 -20.89
C THR A 363 7.33 18.39 -19.94
N LEU A 364 6.97 18.44 -18.66
CA LEU A 364 7.95 18.71 -17.63
C LEU A 364 8.95 17.55 -17.70
N PRO A 365 10.26 17.80 -17.66
CA PRO A 365 11.21 16.71 -17.53
C PRO A 365 10.81 15.91 -16.29
N ALA A 366 10.60 14.61 -16.48
CA ALA A 366 10.44 13.71 -15.35
C ALA A 366 11.66 13.94 -14.44
N PRO A 367 11.47 14.08 -13.13
CA PRO A 367 12.60 14.09 -12.23
C PRO A 367 13.42 12.84 -12.53
N SER A 368 14.76 12.96 -12.53
CA SER A 368 15.70 11.88 -12.85
C SER A 368 15.62 10.68 -11.88
N ASN A 369 14.68 10.70 -10.96
CA ASN A 369 14.37 9.66 -9.99
C ASN A 369 13.12 8.92 -10.46
N CYS A 370 13.28 7.63 -10.72
CA CYS A 370 12.21 6.77 -11.20
C CYS A 370 11.08 6.67 -10.19
N LEU A 371 9.95 7.28 -10.52
CA LEU A 371 8.70 7.08 -9.81
C LEU A 371 8.00 5.88 -10.44
N THR A 372 7.91 4.81 -9.70
CA THR A 372 7.14 3.65 -10.13
C THR A 372 5.73 3.80 -9.61
N ALA A 373 4.81 4.13 -10.50
CA ALA A 373 3.39 4.11 -10.19
C ALA A 373 2.92 2.64 -10.11
N THR A 374 2.44 2.23 -8.94
CA THR A 374 1.72 0.98 -8.76
C THR A 374 0.25 1.20 -9.07
N PHE A 375 -0.26 0.56 -10.12
CA PHE A 375 -1.69 0.58 -10.40
C PHE A 375 -2.41 -0.46 -9.56
N SER A 376 -3.67 -0.19 -9.23
CA SER A 376 -4.51 -1.09 -8.45
C SER A 376 -4.56 -2.48 -9.06
N SER A 377 -4.01 -3.45 -8.34
CA SER A 377 -4.02 -4.91 -8.54
C SER A 377 -3.47 -5.43 -9.90
N PRO A 378 -2.35 -6.14 -9.90
CA PRO A 378 -1.49 -6.49 -8.75
C PRO A 378 -0.49 -5.37 -8.41
N LYS A 379 -0.10 -5.26 -7.14
CA LYS A 379 0.96 -4.35 -6.71
C LYS A 379 2.27 -4.77 -7.36
N VAL A 380 2.94 -3.82 -8.04
CA VAL A 380 4.24 -3.99 -8.66
C VAL A 380 5.25 -3.19 -7.85
N LEU A 381 6.21 -3.88 -7.25
CA LEU A 381 7.31 -3.24 -6.52
C LEU A 381 8.54 -3.16 -7.42
N LEU A 382 9.07 -1.96 -7.65
CA LEU A 382 10.37 -1.80 -8.29
C LEU A 382 11.46 -1.91 -7.23
N VAL A 383 12.33 -2.90 -7.37
CA VAL A 383 13.46 -3.08 -6.46
C VAL A 383 14.67 -2.33 -7.01
N ARG A 384 15.21 -1.40 -6.23
CA ARG A 384 16.43 -0.67 -6.54
C ARG A 384 17.61 -1.37 -5.88
N PHE A 385 18.54 -1.89 -6.67
CA PHE A 385 19.86 -2.26 -6.15
C PHE A 385 20.73 -1.02 -6.16
N GLY A 386 21.12 -0.52 -4.98
CA GLY A 386 22.20 0.46 -4.86
C GLY A 386 23.52 -0.16 -5.32
N ARG A 387 24.33 0.60 -6.08
CA ARG A 387 25.73 0.25 -6.34
C ARG A 387 26.57 0.63 -5.14
#